data_1eff7a890de0d97e3278e60bac8de70a
#
_entry.id   1eff7a890de0d97e3278e60bac8de70a
#
_cell.length_a   1.000
_cell.length_b   1.000
_cell.length_c   1.000
_cell.angle_alpha   90.00
_cell.angle_beta   90.00
_cell.angle_gamma   90.00
#
_symmetry.space_group_name_H-M   'P 1'
#
loop_
_entity.id
_entity.type
_entity.pdbx_description
1 polymer ?
#
loop_
_entity_poly.entity_id
_entity_poly.type
_entity_poly.pdbx_seq_one_letter_code
_entity_poly.pdbx_strand_id
1 'polypeptide(L)'
;MSVILNSLAKNALLGFITYLIIVIPREYLRLFLYNLSLSIFLKEKSEKEEEIYLKKPHFYSYIDPLGLITFLFLDFGWSHTPVIDYRKVKGKLLFIFSLLGVISSILLFLIYGTISRLTNSNYVFQLFYLGAKWSLTMSIISLFPLPPLDGSRLILSFLPSKYYEWYLKFSFYCILFMIGLIVLWIFPMIMQPLIIFISNVTNFLIF
;
A
#
# COMPACT_ATOMS: atom_id res chain seq x y z
N MET A 1 -17.54 23.58 -21.63
CA MET A 1 -16.97 22.23 -21.85
C MET A 1 -15.44 22.22 -21.61
N SER A 2 -14.66 23.16 -22.17
CA SER A 2 -13.19 23.24 -21.97
C SER A 2 -12.75 23.44 -20.51
N VAL A 3 -13.44 24.26 -19.73
CA VAL A 3 -13.11 24.52 -18.32
C VAL A 3 -13.31 23.28 -17.45
N ILE A 4 -14.38 22.54 -17.67
CA ILE A 4 -14.68 21.28 -16.94
C ILE A 4 -13.66 20.21 -17.30
N LEU A 5 -13.31 20.05 -18.57
CA LEU A 5 -12.26 19.13 -19.03
C LEU A 5 -10.90 19.46 -18.40
N ASN A 6 -10.54 20.75 -18.33
CA ASN A 6 -9.28 21.19 -17.71
C ASN A 6 -9.25 20.92 -16.20
N SER A 7 -10.34 21.11 -15.49
CA SER A 7 -10.42 20.81 -14.06
C SER A 7 -10.34 19.30 -13.78
N LEU A 8 -11.04 18.48 -14.57
CA LEU A 8 -10.96 17.02 -14.46
C LEU A 8 -9.55 16.50 -14.77
N ALA A 9 -8.93 16.99 -15.85
CA ALA A 9 -7.56 16.61 -16.19
C ALA A 9 -6.55 17.01 -15.10
N LYS A 10 -6.70 18.20 -14.51
CA LYS A 10 -5.85 18.67 -13.41
C LYS A 10 -6.02 17.81 -12.16
N ASN A 11 -7.24 17.45 -11.80
CA ASN A 11 -7.51 16.58 -10.64
C ASN A 11 -6.99 15.16 -10.87
N ALA A 12 -7.15 14.60 -12.08
CA ALA A 12 -6.61 13.29 -12.43
C ALA A 12 -5.08 13.27 -12.40
N LEU A 13 -4.43 14.35 -12.91
CA LEU A 13 -2.97 14.48 -12.86
C LEU A 13 -2.47 14.58 -11.42
N LEU A 14 -3.11 15.39 -10.58
CA LEU A 14 -2.77 15.50 -9.16
C LEU A 14 -2.95 14.15 -8.45
N GLY A 15 -4.06 13.45 -8.72
CA GLY A 15 -4.32 12.11 -8.19
C GLY A 15 -3.24 11.11 -8.61
N PHE A 16 -2.86 11.11 -9.89
CA PHE A 16 -1.80 10.24 -10.40
C PHE A 16 -0.44 10.51 -9.74
N ILE A 17 -0.05 11.79 -9.65
CA ILE A 17 1.20 12.19 -8.95
C ILE A 17 1.13 11.78 -7.48
N THR A 18 0.01 12.01 -6.80
CA THR A 18 -0.18 11.64 -5.41
C THR A 18 -0.06 10.12 -5.23
N TYR A 19 -0.67 9.33 -6.11
CA TYR A 19 -0.54 7.86 -6.08
C TYR A 19 0.91 7.41 -6.19
N LEU A 20 1.68 7.98 -7.14
CA LEU A 20 3.10 7.63 -7.32
C LEU A 20 3.95 7.99 -6.10
N ILE A 21 3.74 9.18 -5.52
CA ILE A 21 4.45 9.67 -4.33
C ILE A 21 4.18 8.77 -3.11
N ILE A 22 3.03 8.11 -3.06
CA ILE A 22 2.72 7.19 -1.96
C ILE A 22 3.25 5.80 -2.24
N VAL A 23 2.90 5.22 -3.38
CA VAL A 23 3.14 3.80 -3.69
C VAL A 23 4.62 3.48 -3.80
N ILE A 24 5.37 4.31 -4.52
CA ILE A 24 6.80 4.06 -4.75
C ILE A 24 7.60 4.13 -3.45
N PRO A 25 7.56 5.23 -2.65
CA PRO A 25 8.30 5.29 -1.39
C PRO A 25 7.83 4.25 -0.37
N ARG A 26 6.52 3.90 -0.35
CA ARG A 26 5.98 2.87 0.52
C ARG A 26 6.65 1.53 0.30
N GLU A 27 6.73 1.08 -0.94
CA GLU A 27 7.30 -0.23 -1.26
C GLU A 27 8.83 -0.26 -1.13
N TYR A 28 9.52 0.85 -1.47
CA TYR A 28 10.95 0.98 -1.21
C TYR A 28 11.26 0.95 0.28
N LEU A 29 10.47 1.65 1.11
CA LEU A 29 10.62 1.67 2.56
C LEU A 29 10.35 0.28 3.15
N ARG A 30 9.30 -0.42 2.69
CA ARG A 30 9.02 -1.81 3.07
C ARG A 30 10.22 -2.72 2.81
N LEU A 31 10.79 -2.70 1.59
CA LEU A 31 11.93 -3.52 1.25
C LEU A 31 13.17 -3.16 2.07
N PHE A 32 13.42 -1.87 2.26
CA PHE A 32 14.53 -1.40 3.08
C PHE A 32 14.41 -1.91 4.51
N LEU A 33 13.26 -1.72 5.14
CA LEU A 33 12.99 -2.16 6.52
C LEU A 33 13.02 -3.69 6.64
N TYR A 34 12.52 -4.42 5.64
CA TYR A 34 12.57 -5.87 5.63
C TYR A 34 14.02 -6.37 5.57
N ASN A 35 14.81 -5.89 4.62
CA ASN A 35 16.22 -6.27 4.50
C ASN A 35 17.04 -5.84 5.73
N LEU A 36 16.74 -4.68 6.31
CA LEU A 36 17.34 -4.23 7.57
C LEU A 36 16.96 -5.17 8.72
N SER A 37 15.70 -5.58 8.84
CA SER A 37 15.28 -6.54 9.86
C SER A 37 16.01 -7.87 9.73
N LEU A 38 16.17 -8.38 8.50
CA LEU A 38 16.94 -9.59 8.26
C LEU A 38 18.41 -9.45 8.69
N SER A 39 19.06 -8.35 8.36
CA SER A 39 20.46 -8.12 8.75
C SER A 39 20.68 -8.06 10.28
N ILE A 40 19.65 -7.64 11.03
CA ILE A 40 19.69 -7.60 12.49
C ILE A 40 19.43 -8.99 13.09
N PHE A 41 18.49 -9.76 12.51
CA PHE A 41 18.10 -11.06 13.05
C PHE A 41 19.03 -12.20 12.62
N LEU A 42 19.65 -12.10 11.44
CA LEU A 42 20.56 -13.10 10.90
C LEU A 42 22.00 -12.64 11.16
N LYS A 43 22.61 -13.15 12.24
CA LYS A 43 23.98 -12.77 12.67
C LYS A 43 25.08 -13.29 11.75
N GLU A 44 24.85 -14.35 10.97
CA GLU A 44 25.81 -14.91 10.03
C GLU A 44 25.15 -15.10 8.65
N LYS A 45 25.76 -14.53 7.61
CA LYS A 45 25.32 -14.73 6.22
C LYS A 45 25.76 -16.11 5.73
N SER A 46 24.86 -17.07 5.77
CA SER A 46 24.98 -18.30 4.99
C SER A 46 24.52 -18.01 3.54
N GLU A 47 25.13 -18.68 2.53
CA GLU A 47 24.72 -18.56 1.11
C GLU A 47 23.20 -18.81 0.91
N LYS A 48 22.60 -19.68 1.74
CA LYS A 48 21.14 -19.96 1.73
C LYS A 48 20.31 -18.77 2.25
N GLU A 49 20.90 -17.87 3.01
CA GLU A 49 20.21 -16.71 3.61
C GLU A 49 20.26 -15.49 2.68
N GLU A 50 21.22 -15.39 1.76
CA GLU A 50 21.22 -14.35 0.72
C GLU A 50 19.98 -14.43 -0.18
N GLU A 51 19.42 -15.61 -0.38
CA GLU A 51 18.21 -15.82 -1.19
C GLU A 51 16.92 -15.30 -0.52
N ILE A 52 16.93 -14.99 0.77
CA ILE A 52 15.79 -14.43 1.52
C ILE A 52 15.73 -12.90 1.36
N TYR A 53 16.86 -12.27 1.03
CA TYR A 53 16.90 -10.83 0.76
C TYR A 53 16.16 -10.51 -0.54
N LEU A 54 15.24 -9.56 -0.46
CA LEU A 54 14.45 -9.14 -1.61
C LEU A 54 15.21 -8.09 -2.41
N LYS A 55 15.38 -8.36 -3.71
CA LYS A 55 15.97 -7.39 -4.65
C LYS A 55 14.97 -6.26 -4.91
N LYS A 56 15.48 -5.05 -5.10
CA LYS A 56 14.65 -3.89 -5.49
C LYS A 56 14.25 -4.04 -6.97
N PRO A 57 12.97 -4.24 -7.29
CA PRO A 57 12.50 -4.22 -8.67
C PRO A 57 12.49 -2.79 -9.23
N HIS A 58 12.22 -2.66 -10.52
CA HIS A 58 12.02 -1.35 -11.15
C HIS A 58 10.84 -0.62 -10.52
N PHE A 59 10.90 0.71 -10.44
CA PHE A 59 9.88 1.54 -9.77
C PHE A 59 8.47 1.35 -10.32
N TYR A 60 8.32 1.09 -11.62
CA TYR A 60 7.03 0.85 -12.26
C TYR A 60 6.38 -0.49 -11.84
N SER A 61 7.16 -1.43 -11.34
CA SER A 61 6.64 -2.73 -10.85
C SER A 61 5.78 -2.60 -9.60
N TYR A 62 5.82 -1.46 -8.91
CA TYR A 62 4.99 -1.21 -7.74
C TYR A 62 3.61 -0.64 -8.07
N ILE A 63 3.42 -0.21 -9.33
CA ILE A 63 2.15 0.35 -9.79
C ILE A 63 1.20 -0.80 -10.10
N ASP A 64 0.12 -0.90 -9.34
CA ASP A 64 -0.98 -1.80 -9.64
C ASP A 64 -2.01 -1.06 -10.50
N PRO A 65 -2.33 -1.53 -11.72
CA PRO A 65 -3.29 -0.85 -12.60
C PRO A 65 -4.69 -0.72 -12.00
N LEU A 66 -5.17 -1.77 -11.31
CA LEU A 66 -6.47 -1.74 -10.63
C LEU A 66 -6.43 -0.81 -9.42
N GLY A 67 -5.36 -0.89 -8.62
CA GLY A 67 -5.14 0.00 -7.49
C GLY A 67 -5.06 1.46 -7.90
N LEU A 68 -4.46 1.78 -9.06
CA LEU A 68 -4.44 3.12 -9.62
C LEU A 68 -5.82 3.59 -10.07
N ILE A 69 -6.55 2.75 -10.81
CA ILE A 69 -7.90 3.08 -11.28
C ILE A 69 -8.83 3.33 -10.10
N THR A 70 -8.84 2.45 -9.11
CA THR A 70 -9.65 2.63 -7.89
C THR A 70 -9.26 3.88 -7.13
N PHE A 71 -7.96 4.21 -7.08
CA PHE A 71 -7.49 5.43 -6.45
C PHE A 71 -8.00 6.70 -7.13
N LEU A 72 -7.99 6.73 -8.46
CA LEU A 72 -8.42 7.90 -9.24
C LEU A 72 -9.94 8.13 -9.21
N PHE A 73 -10.74 7.06 -9.11
CA PHE A 73 -12.20 7.14 -9.23
C PHE A 73 -12.95 6.98 -7.90
N LEU A 74 -12.36 6.29 -6.93
CA LEU A 74 -13.03 5.88 -5.71
C LEU A 74 -12.33 6.36 -4.44
N ASP A 75 -11.27 7.15 -4.58
CA ASP A 75 -10.50 7.69 -3.46
C ASP A 75 -9.86 6.62 -2.56
N PHE A 76 -9.60 5.42 -3.08
CA PHE A 76 -8.81 4.40 -2.40
C PHE A 76 -8.09 3.51 -3.41
N GLY A 77 -6.96 2.95 -3.01
CA GLY A 77 -6.17 2.09 -3.89
C GLY A 77 -5.15 1.28 -3.10
N TRP A 78 -4.38 0.48 -3.82
CA TRP A 78 -3.29 -0.32 -3.27
C TRP A 78 -2.10 -0.34 -4.22
N SER A 79 -0.95 -0.77 -3.70
CA SER A 79 0.28 -0.96 -4.46
C SER A 79 0.44 -2.41 -4.89
N HIS A 80 1.13 -2.62 -6.00
CA HIS A 80 1.64 -3.94 -6.33
C HIS A 80 2.83 -4.26 -5.40
N THR A 81 2.67 -5.29 -4.57
CA THR A 81 3.74 -5.69 -3.66
C THR A 81 4.84 -6.45 -4.41
N PRO A 82 6.11 -6.36 -3.98
CA PRO A 82 7.18 -7.15 -4.54
C PRO A 82 6.85 -8.65 -4.56
N VAL A 83 7.28 -9.32 -5.62
CA VAL A 83 7.09 -10.76 -5.75
C VAL A 83 7.88 -11.48 -4.66
N ILE A 84 7.19 -12.30 -3.90
CA ILE A 84 7.76 -13.09 -2.81
C ILE A 84 7.77 -14.56 -3.22
N ASP A 85 8.90 -15.23 -3.04
CA ASP A 85 8.93 -16.69 -3.09
C ASP A 85 8.45 -17.25 -1.73
N TYR A 86 7.21 -17.72 -1.70
CA TYR A 86 6.61 -18.31 -0.50
C TYR A 86 7.28 -19.61 -0.04
N ARG A 87 8.19 -20.20 -0.83
CA ARG A 87 9.00 -21.34 -0.39
C ARG A 87 10.09 -20.88 0.57
N LYS A 88 10.58 -19.65 0.41
CA LYS A 88 11.67 -19.05 1.19
C LYS A 88 11.14 -18.12 2.28
N VAL A 89 10.22 -17.23 1.93
CA VAL A 89 9.62 -16.26 2.85
C VAL A 89 8.29 -16.79 3.36
N LYS A 90 8.31 -17.42 4.53
CA LYS A 90 7.12 -18.04 5.18
C LYS A 90 7.11 -17.81 6.69
N GLY A 91 5.99 -18.06 7.33
CA GLY A 91 5.83 -17.95 8.78
C GLY A 91 6.21 -16.55 9.28
N LYS A 92 7.13 -16.47 10.24
CA LYS A 92 7.58 -15.20 10.85
C LYS A 92 8.11 -14.18 9.84
N LEU A 93 8.82 -14.62 8.79
CA LEU A 93 9.35 -13.73 7.76
C LEU A 93 8.22 -13.12 6.92
N LEU A 94 7.23 -13.91 6.57
CA LEU A 94 6.05 -13.42 5.85
C LEU A 94 5.22 -12.46 6.71
N PHE A 95 5.09 -12.75 8.01
CA PHE A 95 4.44 -11.86 8.98
C PHE A 95 5.14 -10.50 9.04
N ILE A 96 6.46 -10.49 9.23
CA ILE A 96 7.27 -9.26 9.27
C ILE A 96 7.13 -8.48 7.96
N PHE A 97 7.29 -9.15 6.81
CA PHE A 97 7.17 -8.50 5.51
C PHE A 97 5.81 -7.80 5.32
N SER A 98 4.73 -8.48 5.68
CA SER A 98 3.36 -7.95 5.53
C SER A 98 3.11 -6.80 6.51
N LEU A 99 3.55 -6.92 7.76
CA LEU A 99 3.43 -5.88 8.77
C LEU A 99 4.22 -4.61 8.39
N LEU A 100 5.41 -4.78 7.81
CA LEU A 100 6.23 -3.67 7.34
C LEU A 100 5.55 -2.85 6.23
N GLY A 101 4.64 -3.43 5.45
CA GLY A 101 3.82 -2.68 4.50
C GLY A 101 2.90 -1.67 5.19
N VAL A 102 2.26 -2.08 6.28
CA VAL A 102 1.43 -1.20 7.11
C VAL A 102 2.27 -0.12 7.78
N ILE A 103 3.39 -0.52 8.40
CA ILE A 103 4.33 0.39 9.07
C ILE A 103 4.89 1.42 8.09
N SER A 104 5.27 1.02 6.88
CA SER A 104 5.77 1.93 5.84
C SER A 104 4.75 3.00 5.48
N SER A 105 3.46 2.64 5.39
CA SER A 105 2.38 3.60 5.13
C SER A 105 2.19 4.58 6.28
N ILE A 106 2.28 4.12 7.54
CA ILE A 106 2.19 4.97 8.74
C ILE A 106 3.38 5.94 8.79
N LEU A 107 4.59 5.47 8.50
CA LEU A 107 5.78 6.33 8.45
C LEU A 107 5.65 7.41 7.38
N LEU A 108 5.14 7.08 6.19
CA LEU A 108 4.87 8.07 5.15
C LEU A 108 3.80 9.07 5.58
N PHE A 109 2.74 8.64 6.27
CA PHE A 109 1.76 9.54 6.86
C PHE A 109 2.43 10.58 7.77
N LEU A 110 3.31 10.14 8.66
CA LEU A 110 4.02 11.03 9.57
C LEU A 110 4.97 11.99 8.82
N ILE A 111 5.73 11.47 7.85
CA ILE A 111 6.66 12.28 7.04
C ILE A 111 5.88 13.34 6.24
N TYR A 112 4.86 12.94 5.51
CA TYR A 112 4.08 13.86 4.68
C TYR A 112 3.26 14.85 5.50
N GLY A 113 2.72 14.40 6.65
CA GLY A 113 2.03 15.28 7.59
C GLY A 113 2.95 16.35 8.17
N THR A 114 4.19 16.00 8.51
CA THR A 114 5.17 17.00 9.00
C THR A 114 5.60 17.97 7.89
N ILE A 115 5.84 17.49 6.67
CA ILE A 115 6.18 18.34 5.53
C ILE A 115 5.03 19.31 5.22
N SER A 116 3.78 18.83 5.24
CA SER A 116 2.63 19.70 4.99
C SER A 116 2.52 20.84 6.02
N ARG A 117 2.76 20.54 7.31
CA ARG A 117 2.77 21.57 8.38
C ARG A 117 3.87 22.61 8.24
N LEU A 118 5.03 22.21 7.75
CA LEU A 118 6.21 23.07 7.66
C LEU A 118 6.25 23.92 6.39
N THR A 119 5.37 23.66 5.44
CA THR A 119 5.40 24.35 4.15
C THR A 119 4.48 25.56 4.11
N ASN A 120 4.97 26.67 3.54
CA ASN A 120 4.20 27.90 3.31
C ASN A 120 3.56 27.96 1.92
N SER A 121 3.87 27.00 1.04
CA SER A 121 3.34 26.97 -0.33
C SER A 121 2.04 26.18 -0.38
N ASN A 122 0.96 26.82 -0.83
CA ASN A 122 -0.36 26.17 -0.94
C ASN A 122 -0.35 24.89 -1.80
N TYR A 123 0.42 24.86 -2.89
CA TYR A 123 0.50 23.68 -3.76
C TYR A 123 1.25 22.53 -3.10
N VAL A 124 2.36 22.83 -2.45
CA VAL A 124 3.17 21.82 -1.72
C VAL A 124 2.38 21.32 -0.53
N PHE A 125 1.73 22.21 0.22
CA PHE A 125 0.84 21.83 1.31
C PHE A 125 -0.24 20.84 0.83
N GLN A 126 -0.98 21.17 -0.24
CA GLN A 126 -2.05 20.32 -0.76
C GLN A 126 -1.54 18.95 -1.20
N LEU A 127 -0.38 18.89 -1.88
CA LEU A 127 0.21 17.63 -2.34
C LEU A 127 0.59 16.73 -1.17
N PHE A 128 1.30 17.25 -0.17
CA PHE A 128 1.75 16.45 0.98
C PHE A 128 0.64 16.15 1.98
N TYR A 129 -0.34 17.04 2.11
CA TYR A 129 -1.55 16.76 2.88
C TYR A 129 -2.35 15.58 2.28
N LEU A 130 -2.57 15.59 0.96
CA LEU A 130 -3.18 14.46 0.26
C LEU A 130 -2.32 13.20 0.39
N GLY A 131 -1.00 13.33 0.26
CA GLY A 131 -0.05 12.22 0.48
C GLY A 131 -0.18 11.61 1.87
N ALA A 132 -0.29 12.42 2.91
CA ALA A 132 -0.49 11.96 4.28
C ALA A 132 -1.83 11.24 4.43
N LYS A 133 -2.93 11.89 4.04
CA LYS A 133 -4.28 11.31 4.10
C LYS A 133 -4.34 9.93 3.45
N TRP A 134 -3.82 9.82 2.22
CA TRP A 134 -3.87 8.58 1.46
C TRP A 134 -2.89 7.52 1.96
N SER A 135 -1.75 7.91 2.53
CA SER A 135 -0.84 6.95 3.17
C SER A 135 -1.50 6.29 4.38
N LEU A 136 -2.23 7.06 5.19
CA LEU A 136 -3.00 6.51 6.31
C LEU A 136 -4.15 5.61 5.82
N THR A 137 -4.85 6.02 4.77
CA THR A 137 -5.91 5.22 4.14
C THR A 137 -5.36 3.89 3.63
N MET A 138 -4.23 3.89 2.92
CA MET A 138 -3.58 2.67 2.45
C MET A 138 -3.11 1.77 3.61
N SER A 139 -2.65 2.34 4.73
CA SER A 139 -2.28 1.57 5.92
C SER A 139 -3.44 0.71 6.42
N ILE A 140 -4.62 1.31 6.53
CA ILE A 140 -5.81 0.62 7.06
C ILE A 140 -6.38 -0.36 6.03
N ILE A 141 -6.48 0.04 4.76
CA ILE A 141 -6.97 -0.83 3.69
C ILE A 141 -6.07 -2.06 3.53
N SER A 142 -4.75 -1.89 3.63
CA SER A 142 -3.82 -3.01 3.52
C SER A 142 -3.99 -4.09 4.60
N LEU A 143 -4.66 -3.79 5.72
CA LEU A 143 -4.98 -4.77 6.77
C LEU A 143 -6.17 -5.67 6.43
N PHE A 144 -6.97 -5.35 5.40
CA PHE A 144 -8.08 -6.20 5.01
C PHE A 144 -7.60 -7.61 4.60
N PRO A 145 -8.33 -8.67 5.02
CA PRO A 145 -7.93 -10.06 4.81
C PRO A 145 -8.23 -10.57 3.40
N LEU A 146 -8.14 -9.73 2.40
CA LEU A 146 -8.42 -10.06 1.00
C LEU A 146 -7.15 -9.92 0.13
N PRO A 147 -6.75 -10.95 -0.64
CA PRO A 147 -5.75 -10.77 -1.67
C PRO A 147 -6.19 -9.70 -2.71
N PRO A 148 -5.33 -8.81 -3.16
CA PRO A 148 -3.86 -8.80 -3.04
C PRO A 148 -3.29 -8.05 -1.82
N LEU A 149 -4.12 -7.70 -0.83
CA LEU A 149 -3.77 -6.85 0.31
C LEU A 149 -2.88 -7.60 1.33
N ASP A 150 -2.10 -6.84 2.11
CA ASP A 150 -1.14 -7.39 3.07
C ASP A 150 -1.81 -8.17 4.22
N GLY A 151 -3.04 -7.81 4.59
CA GLY A 151 -3.82 -8.49 5.62
C GLY A 151 -4.06 -9.98 5.31
N SER A 152 -4.25 -10.33 4.05
CA SER A 152 -4.36 -11.74 3.64
C SER A 152 -3.04 -12.52 3.85
N ARG A 153 -1.89 -11.88 3.63
CA ARG A 153 -0.57 -12.46 3.88
C ARG A 153 -0.25 -12.55 5.36
N LEU A 154 -0.74 -11.59 6.17
CA LEU A 154 -0.66 -11.70 7.64
C LEU A 154 -1.36 -12.96 8.13
N ILE A 155 -2.58 -13.24 7.65
CA ILE A 155 -3.29 -14.46 7.99
C ILE A 155 -2.53 -15.69 7.48
N LEU A 156 -2.06 -15.66 6.23
CA LEU A 156 -1.30 -16.76 5.65
C LEU A 156 -0.04 -17.12 6.45
N SER A 157 0.59 -16.12 7.09
CA SER A 157 1.80 -16.33 7.89
C SER A 157 1.60 -17.24 9.10
N PHE A 158 0.36 -17.37 9.60
CA PHE A 158 0.01 -18.27 10.70
C PHE A 158 -0.39 -19.68 10.23
N LEU A 159 -0.59 -19.86 8.93
CA LEU A 159 -1.02 -21.13 8.37
C LEU A 159 0.19 -22.02 7.99
N PRO A 160 0.03 -23.35 8.07
CA PRO A 160 1.04 -24.28 7.57
C PRO A 160 1.35 -24.07 6.08
N SER A 161 2.59 -24.35 5.68
CA SER A 161 3.08 -24.11 4.30
C SER A 161 2.28 -24.82 3.20
N LYS A 162 1.55 -25.91 3.53
CA LYS A 162 0.64 -26.60 2.60
C LYS A 162 -0.48 -25.71 2.04
N TYR A 163 -0.83 -24.62 2.74
CA TYR A 163 -1.88 -23.70 2.30
C TYR A 163 -1.38 -22.61 1.36
N TYR A 164 -0.06 -22.45 1.17
CA TYR A 164 0.50 -21.39 0.33
C TYR A 164 0.16 -21.58 -1.14
N GLU A 165 0.19 -22.80 -1.65
CA GLU A 165 -0.23 -23.07 -3.04
C GLU A 165 -1.73 -22.83 -3.25
N TRP A 166 -2.54 -23.22 -2.26
CA TRP A 166 -3.97 -22.93 -2.27
C TRP A 166 -4.22 -21.42 -2.26
N TYR A 167 -3.50 -20.68 -1.41
CA TYR A 167 -3.59 -19.22 -1.35
C TYR A 167 -3.28 -18.56 -2.71
N LEU A 168 -2.25 -19.01 -3.42
CA LEU A 168 -1.90 -18.47 -4.73
C LEU A 168 -3.04 -18.67 -5.75
N LYS A 169 -3.66 -19.84 -5.77
CA LYS A 169 -4.83 -20.13 -6.62
C LYS A 169 -6.03 -19.31 -6.19
N PHE A 170 -6.29 -19.24 -4.89
CA PHE A 170 -7.41 -18.50 -4.32
C PHE A 170 -7.28 -17.00 -4.51
N SER A 171 -6.07 -16.44 -4.50
CA SER A 171 -5.83 -15.01 -4.69
C SER A 171 -6.36 -14.50 -6.03
N PHE A 172 -6.28 -15.32 -7.08
CA PHE A 172 -6.86 -14.98 -8.39
C PHE A 172 -8.38 -14.79 -8.32
N TYR A 173 -9.07 -15.74 -7.67
CA TYR A 173 -10.53 -15.62 -7.49
C TYR A 173 -10.92 -14.45 -6.58
N CYS A 174 -10.11 -14.15 -5.57
CA CYS A 174 -10.34 -12.98 -4.69
C CYS A 174 -10.18 -11.66 -5.45
N ILE A 175 -9.24 -11.56 -6.39
CA ILE A 175 -9.11 -10.37 -7.23
C ILE A 175 -10.37 -10.18 -8.10
N LEU A 176 -10.86 -11.24 -8.73
CA LEU A 176 -12.12 -11.20 -9.49
C LEU A 176 -13.31 -10.82 -8.61
N PHE A 177 -13.37 -11.38 -7.41
CA PHE A 177 -14.40 -11.05 -6.42
C PHE A 177 -14.32 -9.57 -5.99
N MET A 178 -13.12 -9.06 -5.73
CA MET A 178 -12.93 -7.63 -5.43
C MET A 178 -13.38 -6.73 -6.58
N ILE A 179 -13.06 -7.08 -7.83
CA ILE A 179 -13.54 -6.34 -9.00
C ILE A 179 -15.08 -6.33 -9.01
N GLY A 180 -15.70 -7.48 -8.77
CA GLY A 180 -17.16 -7.59 -8.65
C GLY A 180 -17.74 -6.68 -7.56
N LEU A 181 -17.15 -6.65 -6.36
CA LEU A 181 -17.57 -5.79 -5.26
C LEU A 181 -17.42 -4.29 -5.60
N ILE A 182 -16.38 -3.93 -6.36
CA ILE A 182 -16.15 -2.55 -6.81
C ILE A 182 -17.22 -2.17 -7.84
N VAL A 183 -17.46 -3.01 -8.85
CA VAL A 183 -18.46 -2.77 -9.91
C VAL A 183 -19.87 -2.66 -9.33
N LEU A 184 -20.22 -3.49 -8.35
CA LEU A 184 -21.50 -3.45 -7.64
C LEU A 184 -21.59 -2.31 -6.61
N TRP A 185 -20.57 -1.47 -6.50
CA TRP A 185 -20.47 -0.35 -5.56
C TRP A 185 -20.50 -0.73 -4.07
N ILE A 186 -20.41 -2.02 -3.76
CA ILE A 186 -20.43 -2.54 -2.38
C ILE A 186 -19.15 -2.16 -1.65
N PHE A 187 -17.99 -2.37 -2.27
CA PHE A 187 -16.69 -2.07 -1.64
C PHE A 187 -16.51 -0.56 -1.39
N PRO A 188 -16.79 0.36 -2.32
CA PRO A 188 -16.81 1.79 -2.06
C PRO A 188 -17.73 2.19 -0.92
N MET A 189 -18.93 1.60 -0.83
CA MET A 189 -19.89 1.88 0.24
C MET A 189 -19.35 1.52 1.63
N ILE A 190 -18.64 0.41 1.74
CA ILE A 190 -17.98 -0.02 2.99
C ILE A 190 -16.78 0.89 3.31
N MET A 191 -16.02 1.32 2.30
CA MET A 191 -14.82 2.13 2.50
C MET A 191 -15.10 3.61 2.78
N GLN A 192 -16.22 4.16 2.32
CA GLN A 192 -16.54 5.58 2.51
C GLN A 192 -16.53 6.05 3.97
N PRO A 193 -17.22 5.41 4.93
CA PRO A 193 -17.17 5.85 6.32
C PRO A 193 -15.76 5.80 6.91
N LEU A 194 -14.96 4.84 6.48
CA LEU A 194 -13.57 4.72 6.87
C LEU A 194 -12.71 5.89 6.32
N ILE A 195 -12.89 6.24 5.06
CA ILE A 195 -12.19 7.37 4.42
C ILE A 195 -12.58 8.69 5.09
N ILE A 196 -13.85 8.88 5.45
CA ILE A 196 -14.32 10.06 6.18
C ILE A 196 -13.66 10.12 7.56
N PHE A 197 -13.65 9.01 8.30
CA PHE A 197 -13.00 8.92 9.60
C PHE A 197 -11.51 9.28 9.51
N ILE A 198 -10.77 8.68 8.55
CA ILE A 198 -9.36 8.96 8.30
C ILE A 198 -9.14 10.44 7.96
N SER A 199 -10.03 11.02 7.14
CA SER A 199 -9.96 12.44 6.79
C SER A 199 -10.06 13.32 8.02
N ASN A 200 -10.99 13.01 8.95
CA ASN A 200 -11.15 13.74 10.19
C ASN A 200 -9.94 13.58 11.11
N VAL A 201 -9.39 12.37 11.24
CA VAL A 201 -8.16 12.11 12.00
C VAL A 201 -6.98 12.87 11.41
N THR A 202 -6.82 12.86 10.09
CA THR A 202 -5.73 13.58 9.41
C THR A 202 -5.87 15.08 9.63
N ASN A 203 -7.08 15.63 9.51
CA ASN A 203 -7.33 17.04 9.78
C ASN A 203 -6.97 17.39 11.23
N PHE A 204 -7.41 16.62 12.21
CA PHE A 204 -7.09 16.83 13.63
C PHE A 204 -5.59 16.76 13.93
N LEU A 205 -4.86 15.87 13.26
CA LEU A 205 -3.43 15.71 13.48
C LEU A 205 -2.57 16.72 12.71
N ILE A 206 -3.03 17.25 11.59
CA ILE A 206 -2.25 18.15 10.74
C ILE A 206 -2.60 19.63 11.00
N PHE A 207 -3.81 19.94 11.39
CA PHE A 207 -4.27 21.29 11.78
C PHE A 207 -4.42 21.40 13.30
#